data_02ba5f5f61c385e5e3a92d4c4cda3599
#
_entry.id   02ba5f5f61c385e5e3a92d4c4cda3599
#
_cell.length_a   1.000
_cell.length_b   1.000
_cell.length_c   1.000
_cell.angle_alpha   90.00
_cell.angle_beta   90.00
_cell.angle_gamma   90.00
#
_symmetry.space_group_name_H-M   'P 1'
#
loop_
_entity.id
_entity.type
_entity.pdbx_description
1 polymer ?
#
loop_
_entity_poly.entity_id
_entity_poly.type
_entity_poly.pdbx_seq_one_letter_code
_entity_poly.pdbx_strand_id
1 'polypeptide(L)'
;IRDRAYWKQLLARYTVDSADEKVNRMVNTWNQYQCMVTFNMSRSASYYESGIGRGMGFRDSCQDLLGFVHLIPDRARERIIDIASTQFQDGSAYHQYQPLTKKGNSDIGSGFNDDPLWLIAGTSAYVRETGDTSILTQMVPFDNDMSVVAPLMDHLKRSLDYIINHKGPHNLPLIGRADWNDCLNLNCFSAHPGESFQTFGPSEGPVAESVFLSLIHISEP
;
A
#
# COMPACT_ATOMS: atom_id res chain seq x y z
N ILE A 1 2.85 15.03 -29.88
CA ILE A 1 3.90 16.01 -29.50
C ILE A 1 3.88 16.26 -27.98
N ARG A 2 2.70 16.52 -27.41
CA ARG A 2 2.53 16.82 -25.96
C ARG A 2 3.01 15.68 -25.08
N ASP A 3 2.66 14.43 -25.43
CA ASP A 3 3.04 13.24 -24.68
C ASP A 3 4.55 12.98 -24.70
N ARG A 4 5.20 13.21 -25.83
CA ARG A 4 6.66 13.06 -25.94
C ARG A 4 7.42 14.07 -25.07
N ALA A 5 6.94 15.30 -24.97
CA ALA A 5 7.55 16.33 -24.12
C ALA A 5 7.41 15.97 -22.64
N TYR A 6 6.22 15.50 -22.24
CA TYR A 6 5.95 15.03 -20.87
C TYR A 6 6.92 13.90 -20.46
N TRP A 7 7.01 12.84 -21.27
CA TRP A 7 7.89 11.72 -20.96
C TRP A 7 9.36 12.14 -20.92
N LYS A 8 9.81 12.98 -21.84
CA LYS A 8 11.18 13.49 -21.83
C LYS A 8 11.49 14.27 -20.55
N GLN A 9 10.58 15.11 -20.11
CA GLN A 9 10.74 15.87 -18.87
C GLN A 9 10.71 14.99 -17.64
N LEU A 10 9.80 14.01 -17.59
CA LEU A 10 9.69 13.08 -16.48
C LEU A 10 10.97 12.23 -16.33
N LEU A 11 11.41 11.58 -17.41
CA LEU A 11 12.57 10.71 -17.39
C LEU A 11 13.89 11.45 -17.13
N ALA A 12 13.95 12.75 -17.41
CA ALA A 12 15.12 13.56 -17.13
C ALA A 12 15.32 13.89 -15.63
N ARG A 13 14.36 13.57 -14.77
CA ARG A 13 14.48 13.80 -13.32
C ARG A 13 15.49 12.87 -12.64
N TYR A 14 15.69 11.69 -13.20
CA TYR A 14 16.66 10.73 -12.72
C TYR A 14 17.37 10.08 -13.89
N THR A 15 18.68 10.28 -13.99
CA THR A 15 19.50 9.75 -15.07
C THR A 15 20.82 9.19 -14.56
N VAL A 16 21.23 8.10 -15.16
CA VAL A 16 22.52 7.45 -14.93
C VAL A 16 23.31 7.48 -16.24
N ASP A 17 24.59 7.82 -16.15
CA ASP A 17 25.54 7.72 -17.25
C ASP A 17 26.66 6.78 -16.83
N SER A 18 26.69 5.60 -17.44
CA SER A 18 27.66 4.55 -17.16
C SER A 18 28.32 4.07 -18.46
N ALA A 19 29.41 3.32 -18.34
CA ALA A 19 30.08 2.73 -19.49
C ALA A 19 29.25 1.64 -20.20
N ASP A 20 28.17 1.15 -19.59
CA ASP A 20 27.26 0.14 -20.14
C ASP A 20 25.95 0.78 -20.62
N GLU A 21 25.81 0.89 -21.95
CA GLU A 21 24.61 1.41 -22.59
C GLU A 21 23.33 0.64 -22.26
N LYS A 22 23.40 -0.65 -21.92
CA LYS A 22 22.24 -1.43 -21.52
C LYS A 22 21.76 -0.99 -20.14
N VAL A 23 22.69 -0.75 -19.22
CA VAL A 23 22.38 -0.20 -17.88
C VAL A 23 21.74 1.18 -18.04
N ASN A 24 22.34 2.07 -18.83
CA ASN A 24 21.80 3.40 -19.08
C ASN A 24 20.36 3.34 -19.62
N ARG A 25 20.09 2.48 -20.59
CA ARG A 25 18.76 2.30 -21.17
C ARG A 25 17.74 1.73 -20.17
N MET A 26 18.14 0.74 -19.39
CA MET A 26 17.27 0.15 -18.39
C MET A 26 16.89 1.18 -17.33
N VAL A 27 17.87 1.87 -16.75
CA VAL A 27 17.63 2.82 -15.66
C VAL A 27 16.91 4.08 -16.16
N ASN A 28 17.39 4.68 -17.25
CA ASN A 28 16.89 5.99 -17.70
C ASN A 28 15.54 5.93 -18.44
N THR A 29 15.09 4.73 -18.83
CA THR A 29 13.85 4.60 -19.59
C THR A 29 12.95 3.50 -19.04
N TRP A 30 13.40 2.25 -19.09
CA TRP A 30 12.49 1.12 -18.90
C TRP A 30 12.03 0.95 -17.45
N ASN A 31 12.92 1.08 -16.48
CA ASN A 31 12.55 0.98 -15.06
C ASN A 31 11.57 2.11 -14.68
N GLN A 32 11.88 3.33 -15.07
CA GLN A 32 11.01 4.48 -14.78
C GLN A 32 9.65 4.37 -15.49
N TYR A 33 9.64 3.92 -16.75
CA TYR A 33 8.41 3.66 -17.47
C TYR A 33 7.57 2.57 -16.78
N GLN A 34 8.20 1.47 -16.39
CA GLN A 34 7.53 0.37 -15.69
C GLN A 34 6.94 0.84 -14.35
N CYS A 35 7.71 1.57 -13.55
CA CYS A 35 7.21 2.14 -12.29
C CYS A 35 6.00 3.06 -12.52
N MET A 36 6.04 3.90 -13.57
CA MET A 36 4.91 4.77 -13.92
C MET A 36 3.67 3.97 -14.31
N VAL A 37 3.83 2.94 -15.11
CA VAL A 37 2.72 2.06 -15.51
C VAL A 37 2.14 1.37 -14.26
N THR A 38 2.99 0.78 -13.44
CA THR A 38 2.57 0.11 -12.20
C THR A 38 1.85 1.07 -11.27
N PHE A 39 2.38 2.25 -11.03
CA PHE A 39 1.73 3.28 -10.21
C PHE A 39 0.34 3.66 -10.73
N ASN A 40 0.18 3.85 -12.03
CA ASN A 40 -1.09 4.23 -12.62
C ASN A 40 -2.12 3.10 -12.62
N MET A 41 -1.67 1.87 -12.85
CA MET A 41 -2.52 0.71 -13.00
C MET A 41 -2.71 -0.05 -11.69
N SER A 42 -1.79 0.12 -10.74
CA SER A 42 -1.76 -0.59 -9.44
C SER A 42 -2.12 -2.07 -9.56
N ARG A 43 -1.51 -2.74 -10.54
CA ARG A 43 -1.73 -4.17 -10.85
C ARG A 43 -3.16 -4.53 -11.29
N SER A 44 -4.02 -3.55 -11.49
CA SER A 44 -5.32 -3.73 -12.16
C SER A 44 -5.13 -3.65 -13.68
N ALA A 45 -4.22 -4.46 -14.20
CA ALA A 45 -3.63 -4.24 -15.52
C ALA A 45 -4.57 -4.58 -16.67
N SER A 46 -5.53 -5.47 -16.48
CA SER A 46 -6.40 -5.83 -17.58
C SER A 46 -7.77 -6.32 -17.12
N TYR A 47 -8.74 -6.11 -17.98
CA TYR A 47 -10.07 -6.68 -17.85
C TYR A 47 -10.05 -8.21 -17.74
N TYR A 48 -9.17 -8.87 -18.45
CA TYR A 48 -9.06 -10.33 -18.45
C TYR A 48 -8.47 -10.90 -17.17
N GLU A 49 -7.55 -10.16 -16.56
CA GLU A 49 -6.90 -10.59 -15.33
C GLU A 49 -7.75 -10.29 -14.09
N SER A 50 -8.33 -9.09 -14.04
CA SER A 50 -8.89 -8.54 -12.80
C SER A 50 -10.41 -8.32 -12.86
N GLY A 51 -11.01 -8.36 -14.04
CA GLY A 51 -12.42 -8.02 -14.23
C GLY A 51 -12.73 -6.52 -14.06
N ILE A 52 -14.01 -6.17 -14.17
CA ILE A 52 -14.48 -4.77 -14.13
C ILE A 52 -14.50 -4.21 -12.70
N GLY A 53 -14.77 -5.04 -11.71
CA GLY A 53 -15.06 -4.61 -10.34
C GLY A 53 -13.84 -4.51 -9.42
N ARG A 54 -12.65 -4.91 -9.88
CA ARG A 54 -11.47 -4.92 -9.03
C ARG A 54 -10.91 -3.53 -8.81
N GLY A 55 -10.68 -3.21 -7.53
CA GLY A 55 -10.05 -1.96 -7.13
C GLY A 55 -8.52 -2.01 -7.20
N MET A 56 -7.90 -0.90 -6.86
CA MET A 56 -6.46 -0.80 -6.62
C MET A 56 -6.17 -1.29 -5.19
N GLY A 57 -5.16 -2.15 -5.03
CA GLY A 57 -4.76 -2.64 -3.71
C GLY A 57 -4.21 -1.51 -2.83
N PHE A 58 -4.56 -1.53 -1.56
CA PHE A 58 -4.05 -0.60 -0.56
C PHE A 58 -2.52 -0.77 -0.42
N ARG A 59 -2.10 -1.96 -0.07
CA ARG A 59 -0.69 -2.38 0.02
C ARG A 59 0.05 -2.11 -1.28
N ASP A 60 -0.49 -2.57 -2.40
CA ASP A 60 0.13 -2.45 -3.71
C ASP A 60 0.40 -0.98 -4.08
N SER A 61 -0.56 -0.10 -3.83
CA SER A 61 -0.42 1.33 -4.10
C SER A 61 0.67 1.97 -3.24
N CYS A 62 0.81 1.57 -1.97
CA CYS A 62 1.87 2.06 -1.10
C CYS A 62 3.25 1.54 -1.54
N GLN A 63 3.36 0.27 -1.92
CA GLN A 63 4.60 -0.31 -2.43
C GLN A 63 5.06 0.34 -3.73
N ASP A 64 4.12 0.59 -4.65
CA ASP A 64 4.41 1.23 -5.93
C ASP A 64 4.98 2.64 -5.75
N LEU A 65 4.58 3.35 -4.68
CA LEU A 65 5.14 4.66 -4.34
C LEU A 65 6.65 4.59 -4.03
N LEU A 66 7.13 3.52 -3.38
CA LEU A 66 8.52 3.40 -2.96
C LEU A 66 9.51 3.52 -4.13
N GLY A 67 9.14 3.03 -5.30
CA GLY A 67 9.97 3.08 -6.51
C GLY A 67 9.79 4.36 -7.34
N PHE A 68 8.94 5.29 -6.93
CA PHE A 68 8.45 6.29 -7.87
C PHE A 68 8.25 7.70 -7.32
N VAL A 69 8.32 7.89 -6.02
CA VAL A 69 8.09 9.20 -5.37
C VAL A 69 8.92 10.32 -6.00
N HIS A 70 10.21 10.08 -6.25
CA HIS A 70 11.14 11.06 -6.81
C HIS A 70 10.74 11.58 -8.20
N LEU A 71 9.99 10.79 -8.96
CA LEU A 71 9.53 11.19 -10.30
C LEU A 71 8.27 12.04 -10.28
N ILE A 72 7.33 11.74 -9.36
CA ILE A 72 6.01 12.39 -9.32
C ILE A 72 5.56 12.71 -7.90
N PRO A 73 6.33 13.51 -7.14
CA PRO A 73 6.05 13.76 -5.72
C PRO A 73 4.63 14.28 -5.46
N ASP A 74 4.12 15.18 -6.31
CA ASP A 74 2.76 15.72 -6.15
C ASP A 74 1.69 14.62 -6.24
N ARG A 75 1.80 13.73 -7.21
CA ARG A 75 0.88 12.60 -7.37
C ARG A 75 1.06 11.53 -6.29
N ALA A 76 2.30 11.37 -5.80
CA ALA A 76 2.57 10.49 -4.67
C ALA A 76 1.84 11.01 -3.41
N ARG A 77 1.92 12.32 -3.15
CA ARG A 77 1.17 12.97 -2.07
C ARG A 77 -0.33 12.75 -2.17
N GLU A 78 -0.91 13.00 -3.35
CA GLU A 78 -2.33 12.74 -3.60
C GLU A 78 -2.71 11.29 -3.33
N ARG A 79 -1.90 10.33 -3.81
CA ARG A 79 -2.14 8.90 -3.62
C ARG A 79 -2.12 8.50 -2.14
N ILE A 80 -1.18 9.03 -1.35
CA ILE A 80 -1.11 8.76 0.09
C ILE A 80 -2.39 9.24 0.78
N ILE A 81 -2.88 10.42 0.43
CA ILE A 81 -4.13 10.95 0.99
C ILE A 81 -5.34 10.11 0.56
N ASP A 82 -5.42 9.72 -0.70
CA ASP A 82 -6.49 8.86 -1.20
C ASP A 82 -6.54 7.51 -0.46
N ILE A 83 -5.38 6.89 -0.27
CA ILE A 83 -5.25 5.60 0.44
C ILE A 83 -5.62 5.77 1.92
N ALA A 84 -5.06 6.77 2.60
CA ALA A 84 -5.36 7.04 4.00
C ALA A 84 -6.85 7.31 4.24
N SER A 85 -7.54 7.92 3.28
CA SER A 85 -8.99 8.16 3.36
C SER A 85 -9.84 6.90 3.40
N THR A 86 -9.28 5.75 3.05
CA THR A 86 -9.97 4.45 3.12
C THR A 86 -9.65 3.65 4.38
N GLN A 87 -8.87 4.22 5.31
CA GLN A 87 -8.58 3.62 6.60
C GLN A 87 -9.77 3.77 7.54
N PHE A 88 -10.00 2.78 8.39
CA PHE A 88 -10.99 2.84 9.47
C PHE A 88 -10.43 3.52 10.72
N GLN A 89 -11.33 3.96 11.61
CA GLN A 89 -10.94 4.64 12.84
C GLN A 89 -10.15 3.76 13.83
N ASP A 90 -10.30 2.43 13.74
CA ASP A 90 -9.54 1.47 14.55
C ASP A 90 -8.11 1.25 14.03
N GLY A 91 -7.76 1.82 12.89
CA GLY A 91 -6.44 1.70 12.25
C GLY A 91 -6.35 0.61 11.20
N SER A 92 -7.34 -0.26 11.07
CA SER A 92 -7.45 -1.18 9.93
C SER A 92 -7.78 -0.43 8.64
N ALA A 93 -7.72 -1.10 7.50
CA ALA A 93 -7.99 -0.48 6.21
C ALA A 93 -8.73 -1.42 5.26
N TYR A 94 -9.41 -0.87 4.28
CA TYR A 94 -9.85 -1.65 3.14
C TYR A 94 -8.66 -2.21 2.38
N HIS A 95 -8.72 -3.48 2.00
CA HIS A 95 -7.66 -4.08 1.18
C HIS A 95 -7.58 -3.47 -0.23
N GLN A 96 -8.67 -2.94 -0.74
CA GLN A 96 -8.73 -2.29 -2.05
C GLN A 96 -9.62 -1.04 -2.01
N TYR A 97 -9.33 -0.09 -2.91
CA TYR A 97 -10.18 1.06 -3.16
C TYR A 97 -10.44 1.23 -4.66
N GLN A 98 -11.54 1.90 -4.99
CA GLN A 98 -11.91 2.16 -6.37
C GLN A 98 -11.25 3.46 -6.87
N PRO A 99 -10.41 3.42 -7.90
CA PRO A 99 -9.60 4.58 -8.29
C PRO A 99 -10.42 5.77 -8.82
N LEU A 100 -11.59 5.52 -9.38
CA LEU A 100 -12.44 6.59 -9.92
C LEU A 100 -13.22 7.31 -8.83
N THR A 101 -13.70 6.60 -7.83
CA THR A 101 -14.48 7.16 -6.72
C THR A 101 -13.63 7.47 -5.50
N LYS A 102 -12.43 6.90 -5.44
CA LYS A 102 -11.50 6.96 -4.29
C LYS A 102 -12.08 6.38 -3.00
N LYS A 103 -13.08 5.53 -3.10
CA LYS A 103 -13.73 4.87 -1.96
C LYS A 103 -13.22 3.46 -1.75
N GLY A 104 -13.20 3.03 -0.49
CA GLY A 104 -12.89 1.67 -0.10
C GLY A 104 -13.83 0.65 -0.77
N ASN A 105 -13.32 -0.54 -1.06
CA ASN A 105 -14.09 -1.62 -1.67
C ASN A 105 -14.62 -2.57 -0.59
N SER A 106 -15.91 -2.43 -0.24
CA SER A 106 -16.57 -3.25 0.78
C SER A 106 -16.72 -4.72 0.39
N ASP A 107 -16.70 -5.06 -0.91
CA ASP A 107 -16.84 -6.44 -1.37
C ASP A 107 -15.63 -7.30 -0.97
N ILE A 108 -14.45 -6.71 -0.97
CA ILE A 108 -13.22 -7.34 -0.49
C ILE A 108 -13.08 -7.17 1.02
N GLY A 109 -13.47 -6.00 1.54
CA GLY A 109 -13.44 -5.68 2.96
C GLY A 109 -12.03 -5.37 3.48
N SER A 110 -11.83 -5.67 4.77
CA SER A 110 -10.62 -5.39 5.55
C SER A 110 -10.03 -6.66 6.17
N GLY A 111 -9.11 -6.50 7.12
CA GLY A 111 -8.56 -7.59 7.91
C GLY A 111 -7.24 -8.15 7.38
N PHE A 112 -6.65 -7.53 6.36
CA PHE A 112 -5.30 -7.80 5.92
C PHE A 112 -4.36 -6.96 6.79
N ASN A 113 -3.74 -7.60 7.76
CA ASN A 113 -3.06 -6.86 8.84
C ASN A 113 -1.77 -6.16 8.40
N ASP A 114 -1.24 -6.46 7.24
CA ASP A 114 -0.11 -5.73 6.68
C ASP A 114 -0.50 -4.40 6.01
N ASP A 115 -1.72 -4.28 5.49
CA ASP A 115 -2.15 -3.07 4.76
C ASP A 115 -1.86 -1.76 5.51
N PRO A 116 -2.23 -1.58 6.79
CA PRO A 116 -1.99 -0.34 7.50
C PRO A 116 -0.51 0.03 7.63
N LEU A 117 0.39 -0.95 7.74
CA LEU A 117 1.83 -0.70 7.86
C LEU A 117 2.43 -0.15 6.56
N TRP A 118 1.90 -0.54 5.42
CA TRP A 118 2.35 -0.01 4.13
C TRP A 118 2.02 1.47 3.94
N LEU A 119 0.99 2.00 4.61
CA LEU A 119 0.73 3.44 4.63
C LEU A 119 1.87 4.20 5.33
N ILE A 120 2.40 3.63 6.43
CA ILE A 120 3.56 4.20 7.14
C ILE A 120 4.78 4.19 6.21
N ALA A 121 5.09 3.04 5.59
CA ALA A 121 6.22 2.90 4.69
C ALA A 121 6.13 3.87 3.49
N GLY A 122 4.97 3.96 2.83
CA GLY A 122 4.75 4.88 1.71
C GLY A 122 4.87 6.35 2.11
N THR A 123 4.32 6.73 3.26
CA THR A 123 4.43 8.10 3.78
C THR A 123 5.87 8.44 4.19
N SER A 124 6.58 7.51 4.85
CA SER A 124 7.99 7.66 5.21
C SER A 124 8.85 7.88 3.97
N ALA A 125 8.67 7.05 2.93
CA ALA A 125 9.38 7.20 1.67
C ALA A 125 9.12 8.58 1.02
N TYR A 126 7.88 9.06 1.03
CA TYR A 126 7.53 10.37 0.53
C TYR A 126 8.25 11.49 1.28
N VAL A 127 8.18 11.48 2.61
CA VAL A 127 8.82 12.51 3.45
C VAL A 127 10.35 12.48 3.29
N ARG A 128 10.95 11.30 3.25
CA ARG A 128 12.41 11.14 3.07
C ARG A 128 12.88 11.65 1.73
N GLU A 129 12.12 11.44 0.68
CA GLU A 129 12.47 11.88 -0.68
C GLU A 129 12.22 13.37 -0.91
N THR A 130 11.13 13.91 -0.37
CA THR A 130 10.70 15.29 -0.67
C THR A 130 11.08 16.30 0.40
N GLY A 131 11.28 15.88 1.65
CA GLY A 131 11.38 16.74 2.82
C GLY A 131 10.05 17.39 3.23
N ASP A 132 8.95 17.07 2.56
CA ASP A 132 7.62 17.66 2.83
C ASP A 132 6.95 17.00 4.04
N THR A 133 7.22 17.53 5.23
CA THR A 133 6.56 17.12 6.47
C THR A 133 5.15 17.69 6.61
N SER A 134 4.74 18.63 5.77
CA SER A 134 3.38 19.23 5.85
C SER A 134 2.28 18.22 5.59
N ILE A 135 2.58 17.13 4.88
CA ILE A 135 1.65 16.03 4.65
C ILE A 135 1.14 15.42 5.96
N LEU A 136 1.97 15.40 7.01
CA LEU A 136 1.62 14.79 8.30
C LEU A 136 0.51 15.53 9.04
N THR A 137 0.35 16.83 8.76
CA THR A 137 -0.71 17.65 9.32
C THR A 137 -1.93 17.77 8.43
N GLN A 138 -1.89 17.18 7.24
CA GLN A 138 -3.02 17.17 6.32
C GLN A 138 -4.21 16.45 6.96
N MET A 139 -5.37 17.12 7.00
CA MET A 139 -6.60 16.51 7.48
C MET A 139 -7.13 15.50 6.45
N VAL A 140 -7.39 14.29 6.90
CA VAL A 140 -7.80 13.16 6.08
C VAL A 140 -9.02 12.49 6.73
N PRO A 141 -10.06 12.13 5.99
CA PRO A 141 -11.22 11.42 6.54
C PRO A 141 -10.88 9.95 6.82
N PHE A 142 -11.56 9.35 7.80
CA PHE A 142 -11.64 7.90 7.96
C PHE A 142 -12.83 7.35 7.18
N ASP A 143 -12.66 6.20 6.54
CA ASP A 143 -13.70 5.50 5.76
C ASP A 143 -14.40 6.41 4.73
N ASN A 144 -13.66 7.36 4.16
CA ASN A 144 -14.16 8.39 3.26
C ASN A 144 -15.29 9.28 3.86
N ASP A 145 -15.47 9.27 5.18
CA ASP A 145 -16.47 10.09 5.89
C ASP A 145 -15.88 11.45 6.28
N MET A 146 -16.27 12.48 5.56
CA MET A 146 -15.83 13.86 5.81
C MET A 146 -16.25 14.44 7.15
N SER A 147 -17.14 13.79 7.89
CA SER A 147 -17.51 14.19 9.26
C SER A 147 -16.52 13.71 10.31
N VAL A 148 -15.65 12.74 9.96
CA VAL A 148 -14.67 12.12 10.85
C VAL A 148 -13.28 12.26 10.24
N VAL A 149 -12.61 13.36 10.53
CA VAL A 149 -11.30 13.70 9.98
C VAL A 149 -10.23 13.80 11.06
N ALA A 150 -9.00 13.44 10.73
CA ALA A 150 -7.83 13.60 11.58
C ALA A 150 -6.59 13.96 10.74
N PRO A 151 -5.51 14.49 11.36
CA PRO A 151 -4.23 14.64 10.67
C PRO A 151 -3.71 13.28 10.18
N LEU A 152 -3.01 13.24 9.04
CA LEU A 152 -2.39 12.02 8.53
C LEU A 152 -1.51 11.33 9.59
N MET A 153 -0.81 12.09 10.42
CA MET A 153 -0.02 11.52 11.52
C MET A 153 -0.85 10.64 12.46
N ASP A 154 -2.12 10.98 12.71
CA ASP A 154 -3.00 10.17 13.55
C ASP A 154 -3.43 8.88 12.83
N HIS A 155 -3.59 8.92 11.52
CA HIS A 155 -3.77 7.71 10.70
C HIS A 155 -2.59 6.76 10.84
N LEU A 156 -1.36 7.27 10.75
CA LEU A 156 -0.14 6.46 10.90
C LEU A 156 -0.02 5.86 12.29
N LYS A 157 -0.30 6.64 13.34
CA LYS A 157 -0.31 6.13 14.73
C LYS A 157 -1.34 5.02 14.91
N ARG A 158 -2.57 5.20 14.39
CA ARG A 158 -3.61 4.18 14.45
C ARG A 158 -3.25 2.91 13.68
N SER A 159 -2.56 3.05 12.54
CA SER A 159 -2.00 1.90 11.81
C SER A 159 -1.07 1.07 12.70
N LEU A 160 -0.19 1.74 13.42
CA LEU A 160 0.75 1.08 14.32
C LEU A 160 0.05 0.48 15.55
N ASP A 161 -0.85 1.25 16.17
CA ASP A 161 -1.61 0.81 17.34
C ASP A 161 -2.48 -0.41 17.02
N TYR A 162 -3.06 -0.45 15.83
CA TYR A 162 -3.82 -1.60 15.36
C TYR A 162 -2.99 -2.89 15.43
N ILE A 163 -1.80 -2.88 14.86
CA ILE A 163 -0.91 -4.05 14.86
C ILE A 163 -0.42 -4.41 16.26
N ILE A 164 -0.06 -3.41 17.06
CA ILE A 164 0.41 -3.62 18.45
C ILE A 164 -0.68 -4.26 19.31
N ASN A 165 -1.94 -3.93 19.07
CA ASN A 165 -3.08 -4.44 19.82
C ASN A 165 -3.62 -5.78 19.29
N HIS A 166 -3.19 -6.22 18.11
CA HIS A 166 -3.59 -7.49 17.48
C HIS A 166 -2.43 -8.47 17.47
N LYS A 167 -2.14 -9.04 18.65
CA LYS A 167 -1.05 -10.00 18.85
C LYS A 167 -1.58 -11.38 19.23
N GLY A 168 -0.83 -12.39 18.81
CA GLY A 168 -1.09 -13.77 19.11
C GLY A 168 -0.38 -14.27 20.39
N PRO A 169 -0.39 -15.59 20.61
CA PRO A 169 0.10 -16.21 21.85
C PRO A 169 1.59 -15.99 22.13
N HIS A 170 2.41 -15.75 21.13
CA HIS A 170 3.84 -15.49 21.26
C HIS A 170 4.19 -13.99 21.24
N ASN A 171 3.17 -13.12 21.38
CA ASN A 171 3.31 -11.67 21.35
C ASN A 171 3.82 -11.11 20.01
N LEU A 172 3.61 -11.85 18.92
CA LEU A 172 3.86 -11.41 17.54
C LEU A 172 2.55 -10.92 16.90
N PRO A 173 2.60 -10.05 15.90
CA PRO A 173 1.39 -9.62 15.21
C PRO A 173 0.62 -10.78 14.59
N LEU A 174 -0.69 -10.75 14.72
CA LEU A 174 -1.56 -11.69 14.03
C LEU A 174 -1.54 -11.44 12.52
N ILE A 175 -1.60 -12.49 11.74
CA ILE A 175 -1.72 -12.41 10.28
C ILE A 175 -3.03 -11.73 9.86
N GLY A 176 -4.06 -11.89 10.68
CA GLY A 176 -5.41 -11.48 10.31
C GLY A 176 -5.96 -12.39 9.22
N ARG A 177 -6.64 -11.80 8.27
CA ARG A 177 -7.17 -12.49 7.11
C ARG A 177 -6.07 -12.94 6.14
N ALA A 178 -5.06 -12.11 5.93
CA ALA A 178 -3.79 -12.42 5.30
C ALA A 178 -2.77 -11.30 5.59
N ASP A 179 -1.50 -11.57 5.33
CA ASP A 179 -0.43 -10.58 5.25
C ASP A 179 0.11 -10.51 3.81
N TRP A 180 1.29 -9.93 3.63
CA TRP A 180 1.95 -9.83 2.33
C TRP A 180 2.10 -11.18 1.59
N ASN A 181 2.18 -12.28 2.33
CA ASN A 181 2.25 -13.61 1.74
C ASN A 181 0.90 -14.12 1.21
N ASP A 182 -0.17 -13.33 1.37
CA ASP A 182 -1.52 -13.68 0.94
C ASP A 182 -1.93 -15.08 1.42
N CYS A 183 -2.28 -15.98 0.51
CA CYS A 183 -2.76 -17.32 0.82
C CYS A 183 -1.66 -18.34 1.09
N LEU A 184 -0.41 -17.95 1.13
CA LEU A 184 0.67 -18.86 1.51
C LEU A 184 0.60 -19.22 3.00
N ASN A 185 -0.10 -18.42 3.78
CA ASN A 185 -0.39 -18.67 5.18
C ASN A 185 -1.61 -19.58 5.32
N LEU A 186 -1.48 -20.80 4.91
CA LEU A 186 -2.55 -21.79 5.08
C LEU A 186 -2.86 -21.99 6.56
N ASN A 187 -4.12 -22.26 6.88
CA ASN A 187 -4.61 -22.63 8.20
C ASN A 187 -4.68 -21.54 9.27
N CYS A 188 -4.56 -20.29 8.96
CA CYS A 188 -4.74 -19.28 10.01
C CYS A 188 -6.12 -19.32 10.68
N PHE A 189 -7.11 -19.96 10.08
CA PHE A 189 -8.46 -20.11 10.63
C PHE A 189 -8.98 -21.53 10.69
N SER A 190 -8.33 -22.49 10.05
CA SER A 190 -8.78 -23.88 9.97
C SER A 190 -7.98 -24.79 10.88
N ALA A 191 -8.65 -25.81 11.44
CA ALA A 191 -8.01 -26.91 12.14
C ALA A 191 -7.41 -27.96 11.18
N HIS A 192 -7.70 -27.87 9.89
CA HIS A 192 -7.26 -28.84 8.87
C HIS A 192 -6.10 -28.28 8.04
N PRO A 193 -4.95 -28.98 8.01
CA PRO A 193 -3.82 -28.58 7.19
C PRO A 193 -4.19 -28.51 5.70
N GLY A 194 -3.76 -27.47 5.01
CA GLY A 194 -3.99 -27.28 3.59
C GLY A 194 -5.27 -26.54 3.20
N GLU A 195 -6.12 -26.18 4.14
CA GLU A 195 -7.27 -25.32 3.86
C GLU A 195 -6.84 -23.85 3.81
N SER A 196 -7.28 -23.15 2.77
CA SER A 196 -7.06 -21.72 2.62
C SER A 196 -8.12 -20.92 3.39
N PHE A 197 -7.69 -19.91 4.15
CA PHE A 197 -8.59 -19.00 4.84
C PHE A 197 -9.57 -18.28 3.89
N GLN A 198 -9.19 -18.00 2.66
CA GLN A 198 -10.04 -17.36 1.66
C GLN A 198 -11.31 -18.14 1.36
N THR A 199 -11.29 -19.42 1.60
CA THR A 199 -12.42 -20.30 1.31
C THR A 199 -13.37 -20.44 2.52
N PHE A 200 -12.85 -20.37 3.76
CA PHE A 200 -13.61 -20.83 4.94
C PHE A 200 -13.59 -19.89 6.14
N GLY A 201 -12.79 -18.84 6.12
CA GLY A 201 -12.46 -18.17 7.35
C GLY A 201 -13.37 -17.01 7.77
N PRO A 202 -13.45 -16.74 9.06
CA PRO A 202 -13.71 -15.41 9.55
C PRO A 202 -12.61 -14.45 9.11
N SER A 203 -12.84 -13.15 9.19
CA SER A 203 -11.86 -12.15 8.79
C SER A 203 -10.60 -12.09 9.65
N GLU A 204 -10.56 -12.75 10.80
CA GLU A 204 -9.43 -12.79 11.72
C GLU A 204 -9.19 -14.17 12.30
N GLY A 205 -7.91 -14.59 12.34
CA GLY A 205 -7.46 -15.78 13.05
C GLY A 205 -6.85 -15.40 14.39
N PRO A 206 -7.22 -16.12 15.48
CA PRO A 206 -6.79 -15.74 16.84
C PRO A 206 -5.38 -16.20 17.19
N VAL A 207 -4.71 -17.01 16.37
CA VAL A 207 -3.46 -17.69 16.76
C VAL A 207 -2.33 -17.62 15.71
N ALA A 208 -2.65 -17.39 14.44
CA ALA A 208 -1.65 -17.36 13.40
C ALA A 208 -0.88 -16.03 13.41
N GLU A 209 0.39 -16.08 13.68
CA GLU A 209 1.28 -14.94 13.84
C GLU A 209 2.21 -14.78 12.66
N SER A 210 2.57 -13.53 12.34
CA SER A 210 3.47 -13.20 11.24
C SER A 210 4.79 -12.63 11.73
N VAL A 211 5.88 -13.36 11.49
CA VAL A 211 7.24 -12.84 11.68
C VAL A 211 7.54 -11.72 10.69
N PHE A 212 6.96 -11.78 9.49
CA PHE A 212 7.13 -10.76 8.47
C PHE A 212 6.57 -9.40 8.91
N LEU A 213 5.36 -9.36 9.50
CA LEU A 213 4.80 -8.13 10.06
C LEU A 213 5.66 -7.54 11.17
N SER A 214 6.27 -8.39 12.00
CA SER A 214 7.21 -7.95 13.04
C SER A 214 8.44 -7.26 12.44
N LEU A 215 8.97 -7.75 11.32
CA LEU A 215 10.10 -7.15 10.63
C LEU A 215 9.76 -5.80 10.01
N ILE A 216 8.59 -5.64 9.40
CA ILE A 216 8.13 -4.35 8.87
C ILE A 216 7.98 -3.35 10.03
N HIS A 217 7.39 -3.75 11.13
CA HIS A 217 7.24 -2.91 12.33
C HIS A 217 8.59 -2.43 12.91
N ILE A 218 9.63 -3.26 12.85
CA ILE A 218 10.97 -2.92 13.36
C ILE A 218 11.74 -2.02 12.39
N SER A 219 11.55 -2.16 11.09
CA SER A 219 12.32 -1.46 10.06
C SER A 219 11.91 -0.01 9.81
N GLU A 220 10.74 0.39 10.30
CA GLU A 220 10.23 1.77 10.15
C GLU A 220 10.15 2.44 11.53
N PRO A 221 11.22 3.15 11.96
CA PRO A 221 11.28 3.85 13.23
C PRO A 221 10.43 5.13 13.29
#